data_08d972911023b83878fc5d3583e67f8e
#
_entry.id   08d972911023b83878fc5d3583e67f8e
#
_cell.length_a   1.000
_cell.length_b   1.000
_cell.length_c   1.000
_cell.angle_alpha   90.00
_cell.angle_beta   90.00
_cell.angle_gamma   90.00
#
_symmetry.space_group_name_H-M   'P 1'
#
loop_
_entity.id
_entity.type
_entity.pdbx_description
1 polymer ?
#
loop_
_entity_poly.entity_id
_entity_poly.type
_entity_poly.pdbx_seq_one_letter_code
_entity_poly.pdbx_strand_id
1 'polypeptide(L)'
;TAYFTDYNNNLLYLGIFEDEDVQIKIEYDKPKYMNQSKMTIGLLNMEKMDKLCEDFADKQTDVSYTNNTLTVKINSDGTKDYALIPVIKSANWTVTLDGKTVKTKEIAGLFTGVQVHEGENTLVFTFVPKGRNAGLLITLVTLLITVLCLVINYKRTINVPVWAKYCAQYI
;
A
#
# COMPACT_ATOMS: atom_id res chain seq x y z
N THR A 1 -24.54 27.81 -0.01
CA THR A 1 -23.26 28.35 -0.50
C THR A 1 -22.14 27.54 0.12
N ALA A 2 -21.35 26.86 -0.71
CA ALA A 2 -20.16 26.13 -0.24
C ALA A 2 -18.91 26.97 -0.51
N TYR A 3 -18.07 27.14 0.50
CA TYR A 3 -16.80 27.83 0.38
C TYR A 3 -15.69 26.77 0.21
N PHE A 4 -14.94 26.90 -0.86
CA PHE A 4 -13.82 26.02 -1.15
C PHE A 4 -12.51 26.71 -0.77
N THR A 5 -11.90 26.27 0.32
CA THR A 5 -10.67 26.88 0.87
C THR A 5 -9.46 25.96 0.80
N ASP A 6 -9.64 24.72 0.43
CA ASP A 6 -8.56 23.73 0.47
C ASP A 6 -7.91 23.55 -0.91
N TYR A 7 -6.63 23.88 -1.00
CA TYR A 7 -5.84 23.77 -2.22
C TYR A 7 -5.58 22.32 -2.66
N ASN A 8 -5.79 21.36 -1.80
CA ASN A 8 -5.43 19.97 -2.04
C ASN A 8 -6.61 19.07 -2.42
N ASN A 9 -7.84 19.57 -2.32
CA ASN A 9 -9.03 18.81 -2.65
C ASN A 9 -9.70 19.38 -3.91
N ASN A 10 -9.53 18.67 -5.02
CA ASN A 10 -10.09 19.06 -6.32
C ASN A 10 -11.51 18.55 -6.55
N LEU A 11 -12.13 17.92 -5.55
CA LEU A 11 -13.48 17.36 -5.64
C LEU A 11 -14.43 18.09 -4.72
N LEU A 12 -15.51 18.64 -5.30
CA LEU A 12 -16.59 19.26 -4.56
C LEU A 12 -17.86 18.42 -4.69
N TYR A 13 -18.38 17.95 -3.56
CA TYR A 13 -19.66 17.27 -3.50
C TYR A 13 -20.79 18.31 -3.48
N LEU A 14 -21.70 18.23 -4.43
CA LEU A 14 -22.78 19.20 -4.61
C LEU A 14 -24.11 18.77 -3.97
N GLY A 15 -24.26 17.50 -3.64
CA GLY A 15 -25.48 16.95 -3.03
C GLY A 15 -26.14 15.86 -3.89
N ILE A 16 -27.29 15.40 -3.42
CA ILE A 16 -28.19 14.49 -4.14
C ILE A 16 -29.35 15.30 -4.64
N PHE A 17 -29.70 15.14 -5.92
CA PHE A 17 -30.77 15.84 -6.60
C PHE A 17 -31.69 14.82 -7.27
N GLU A 18 -33.00 15.01 -7.10
CA GLU A 18 -34.03 14.15 -7.70
C GLU A 18 -34.91 15.05 -8.59
N ASP A 19 -34.88 14.77 -9.91
CA ASP A 19 -35.69 15.43 -10.95
C ASP A 19 -35.71 16.98 -10.86
N GLU A 20 -34.60 17.59 -10.45
CA GLU A 20 -34.46 19.03 -10.30
C GLU A 20 -33.46 19.60 -11.31
N ASP A 21 -33.74 20.81 -11.80
CA ASP A 21 -32.76 21.59 -12.56
C ASP A 21 -31.73 22.20 -11.59
N VAL A 22 -30.48 21.74 -11.73
CA VAL A 22 -29.38 22.23 -10.87
C VAL A 22 -28.60 23.31 -11.57
N GLN A 23 -28.57 24.51 -10.99
CA GLN A 23 -27.75 25.61 -11.46
C GLN A 23 -26.51 25.78 -10.57
N ILE A 24 -25.33 25.64 -11.16
CA ILE A 24 -24.05 25.84 -10.49
C ILE A 24 -23.53 27.23 -10.85
N LYS A 25 -23.40 28.13 -9.85
CA LYS A 25 -22.80 29.43 -9.98
C LYS A 25 -21.48 29.49 -9.24
N ILE A 26 -20.41 29.85 -9.94
CA ILE A 26 -19.06 29.94 -9.38
C ILE A 26 -18.72 31.46 -9.37
N GLU A 27 -18.48 31.99 -8.19
CA GLU A 27 -18.07 33.38 -7.99
C GLU A 27 -16.63 33.41 -7.44
N TYR A 28 -15.81 34.30 -7.97
CA TYR A 28 -14.43 34.50 -7.53
C TYR A 28 -14.32 35.87 -6.86
N ASP A 29 -13.72 35.93 -5.69
CA ASP A 29 -13.49 37.19 -4.95
C ASP A 29 -12.50 38.12 -5.66
N LYS A 30 -11.68 37.60 -6.54
CA LYS A 30 -10.71 38.38 -7.33
C LYS A 30 -10.70 37.88 -8.77
N PRO A 31 -10.55 38.78 -9.75
CA PRO A 31 -10.43 38.38 -11.15
C PRO A 31 -9.17 37.49 -11.30
N LYS A 32 -9.37 36.23 -11.65
CA LYS A 32 -8.30 35.30 -12.03
C LYS A 32 -8.42 35.00 -13.52
N TYR A 33 -7.29 35.01 -14.20
CA TYR A 33 -7.24 34.49 -15.55
C TYR A 33 -7.45 33.00 -15.52
N MET A 34 -8.61 32.54 -15.94
CA MET A 34 -8.90 31.09 -16.10
C MET A 34 -8.25 30.60 -17.41
N ASN A 35 -6.94 30.55 -17.46
CA ASN A 35 -6.25 29.86 -18.55
C ASN A 35 -6.32 28.35 -18.31
N GLN A 36 -7.16 27.67 -19.11
CA GLN A 36 -7.19 26.20 -19.24
C GLN A 36 -7.62 25.38 -18.02
N SER A 37 -8.37 25.91 -17.09
CA SER A 37 -9.00 25.09 -16.03
C SER A 37 -10.07 24.19 -16.65
N LYS A 38 -9.83 22.90 -16.69
CA LYS A 38 -10.87 21.92 -17.05
C LYS A 38 -11.71 21.66 -15.81
N MET A 39 -12.95 22.10 -15.82
CA MET A 39 -13.93 21.68 -14.83
C MET A 39 -14.67 20.46 -15.39
N THR A 40 -14.71 19.39 -14.61
CA THR A 40 -15.47 18.20 -14.95
C THR A 40 -16.58 18.03 -13.94
N ILE A 41 -17.82 17.92 -14.41
CA ILE A 41 -18.97 17.60 -13.58
C ILE A 41 -19.25 16.11 -13.75
N GLY A 42 -19.20 15.35 -12.67
CA GLY A 42 -19.56 13.95 -12.63
C GLY A 42 -20.96 13.76 -12.04
N LEU A 43 -21.80 13.01 -12.68
CA LEU A 43 -23.10 12.58 -12.17
C LEU A 43 -23.00 11.10 -11.78
N LEU A 44 -23.34 10.78 -10.55
CA LEU A 44 -23.45 9.41 -10.06
C LEU A 44 -24.93 9.04 -9.99
N ASN A 45 -25.31 8.01 -10.74
CA ASN A 45 -26.66 7.46 -10.65
C ASN A 45 -26.74 6.57 -9.40
N MET A 46 -27.46 7.04 -8.37
CA MET A 46 -27.55 6.34 -7.08
C MET A 46 -28.27 5.01 -7.21
N GLU A 47 -29.34 4.92 -7.98
CA GLU A 47 -30.07 3.65 -8.21
C GLU A 47 -29.16 2.56 -8.78
N LYS A 48 -28.31 2.92 -9.79
CA LYS A 48 -27.33 1.99 -10.33
C LYS A 48 -26.25 1.62 -9.31
N MET A 49 -25.88 2.55 -8.43
CA MET A 49 -24.92 2.30 -7.37
C MET A 49 -25.48 1.37 -6.33
N ASP A 50 -26.72 1.59 -5.88
CA ASP A 50 -27.39 0.73 -4.90
C ASP A 50 -27.55 -0.69 -5.45
N LYS A 51 -27.99 -0.83 -6.69
CA LYS A 51 -28.06 -2.12 -7.37
C LYS A 51 -26.70 -2.82 -7.45
N LEU A 52 -25.64 -2.05 -7.74
CA LEU A 52 -24.29 -2.61 -7.74
C LEU A 52 -23.86 -3.07 -6.33
N CYS A 53 -24.20 -2.31 -5.30
CA CYS A 53 -23.94 -2.69 -3.92
C CYS A 53 -24.72 -3.95 -3.51
N GLU A 54 -25.97 -4.07 -3.91
CA GLU A 54 -26.80 -5.27 -3.71
C GLU A 54 -26.20 -6.49 -4.42
N ASP A 55 -25.77 -6.35 -5.68
CA ASP A 55 -25.13 -7.42 -6.46
C ASP A 55 -23.84 -7.94 -5.81
N PHE A 56 -23.17 -7.13 -4.98
CA PHE A 56 -21.96 -7.50 -4.26
C PHE A 56 -22.19 -7.89 -2.81
N ALA A 57 -23.32 -7.50 -2.19
CA ALA A 57 -23.60 -7.74 -0.76
C ALA A 57 -23.65 -9.24 -0.40
N ASP A 58 -24.14 -10.07 -1.31
CA ASP A 58 -24.25 -11.52 -1.10
C ASP A 58 -22.94 -12.27 -1.37
N LYS A 59 -21.93 -11.60 -1.93
CA LYS A 59 -20.63 -12.22 -2.20
C LYS A 59 -19.74 -12.13 -0.98
N GLN A 60 -19.96 -13.01 -0.02
CA GLN A 60 -19.15 -13.09 1.20
C GLN A 60 -17.69 -13.36 0.83
N THR A 61 -16.83 -12.42 1.20
CA THR A 61 -15.40 -12.52 1.06
C THR A 61 -14.79 -12.59 2.45
N ASP A 62 -14.14 -13.70 2.75
CA ASP A 62 -13.42 -13.86 4.01
C ASP A 62 -12.05 -13.19 3.90
N VAL A 63 -11.78 -12.20 4.76
CA VAL A 63 -10.54 -11.44 4.75
C VAL A 63 -9.85 -11.53 6.10
N SER A 64 -8.61 -11.97 6.10
CA SER A 64 -7.79 -12.04 7.30
C SER A 64 -6.43 -11.38 7.11
N TYR A 65 -5.89 -10.78 8.17
CA TYR A 65 -4.63 -10.06 8.16
C TYR A 65 -3.66 -10.65 9.18
N THR A 66 -2.40 -10.69 8.80
CA THR A 66 -1.27 -10.81 9.72
C THR A 66 -0.33 -9.62 9.51
N ASN A 67 0.83 -9.58 10.19
CA ASN A 67 1.76 -8.44 10.10
C ASN A 67 2.15 -8.04 8.68
N ASN A 68 2.30 -9.00 7.77
CA ASN A 68 2.75 -8.77 6.40
C ASN A 68 1.97 -9.57 5.36
N THR A 69 0.88 -10.21 5.77
CA THR A 69 0.10 -11.10 4.90
C THR A 69 -1.37 -10.71 4.95
N LEU A 70 -1.98 -10.60 3.78
CA LEU A 70 -3.42 -10.47 3.58
C LEU A 70 -3.91 -11.74 2.90
N THR A 71 -4.83 -12.46 3.54
CA THR A 71 -5.48 -13.63 2.97
C THR A 71 -6.93 -13.31 2.64
N VAL A 72 -7.32 -13.59 1.41
CA VAL A 72 -8.67 -13.34 0.90
C VAL A 72 -9.22 -14.64 0.33
N LYS A 73 -10.36 -15.09 0.83
CA LYS A 73 -11.08 -16.23 0.28
C LYS A 73 -12.29 -15.74 -0.49
N ILE A 74 -12.39 -16.16 -1.72
CA ILE A 74 -13.43 -15.74 -2.66
C ILE A 74 -14.05 -16.98 -3.27
N ASN A 75 -15.37 -17.04 -3.30
CA ASN A 75 -16.09 -18.02 -4.12
C ASN A 75 -16.53 -17.34 -5.42
N SER A 76 -15.98 -17.80 -6.53
CA SER A 76 -16.28 -17.26 -7.88
C SER A 76 -17.27 -18.16 -8.61
N ASP A 77 -18.26 -17.53 -9.24
CA ASP A 77 -19.26 -18.19 -10.09
C ASP A 77 -18.74 -18.48 -11.51
N GLY A 78 -17.47 -18.18 -11.78
CA GLY A 78 -16.84 -18.34 -13.10
C GLY A 78 -17.27 -17.29 -14.14
N THR A 79 -18.18 -16.37 -13.79
CA THR A 79 -18.65 -15.32 -14.72
C THR A 79 -17.65 -14.18 -14.88
N LYS A 80 -16.70 -14.06 -13.98
CA LYS A 80 -15.66 -13.02 -13.97
C LYS A 80 -14.27 -13.64 -13.91
N ASP A 81 -13.40 -13.17 -14.77
CA ASP A 81 -12.01 -13.66 -14.86
C ASP A 81 -11.10 -13.11 -13.77
N TYR A 82 -11.47 -11.99 -13.14
CA TYR A 82 -10.61 -11.27 -12.22
C TYR A 82 -11.32 -10.88 -10.92
N ALA A 83 -10.65 -11.14 -9.80
CA ALA A 83 -10.95 -10.52 -8.52
C ALA A 83 -10.19 -9.20 -8.41
N LEU A 84 -10.90 -8.13 -8.06
CA LEU A 84 -10.31 -6.83 -7.73
C LEU A 84 -10.06 -6.76 -6.23
N ILE A 85 -8.82 -6.60 -5.86
CA ILE A 85 -8.42 -6.42 -4.45
C ILE A 85 -8.00 -4.96 -4.27
N PRO A 86 -8.60 -4.21 -3.31
CA PRO A 86 -8.31 -2.79 -3.09
C PRO A 86 -6.95 -2.56 -2.42
N VAL A 87 -5.93 -3.25 -2.92
CA VAL A 87 -4.53 -3.11 -2.54
C VAL A 87 -3.78 -2.48 -3.69
N ILE A 88 -3.01 -1.43 -3.41
CA ILE A 88 -2.21 -0.74 -4.42
C ILE A 88 -1.22 -1.73 -5.03
N LYS A 89 -1.23 -1.81 -6.37
CA LYS A 89 -0.29 -2.67 -7.08
C LYS A 89 1.14 -2.23 -6.83
N SER A 90 1.96 -3.12 -6.31
CA SER A 90 3.37 -2.88 -6.03
C SER A 90 4.18 -4.13 -6.29
N ALA A 91 5.42 -3.94 -6.74
CA ALA A 91 6.39 -5.03 -6.88
C ALA A 91 6.85 -5.62 -5.52
N ASN A 92 6.41 -5.05 -4.40
CA ASN A 92 6.68 -5.55 -3.06
C ASN A 92 5.68 -6.64 -2.62
N TRP A 93 4.58 -6.82 -3.38
CA TRP A 93 3.63 -7.88 -3.13
C TRP A 93 4.00 -9.16 -3.90
N THR A 94 4.10 -10.26 -3.20
CA THR A 94 4.07 -11.60 -3.78
C THR A 94 2.68 -12.15 -3.57
N VAL A 95 2.01 -12.55 -4.66
CA VAL A 95 0.63 -13.04 -4.61
C VAL A 95 0.59 -14.50 -5.01
N THR A 96 -0.07 -15.30 -4.19
CA THR A 96 -0.36 -16.69 -4.51
C THR A 96 -1.86 -16.93 -4.58
N LEU A 97 -2.29 -17.78 -5.50
CA LEU A 97 -3.63 -18.32 -5.62
C LEU A 97 -3.53 -19.81 -5.36
N ASP A 98 -4.24 -20.31 -4.35
CA ASP A 98 -4.23 -21.73 -3.93
C ASP A 98 -2.82 -22.29 -3.76
N GLY A 99 -1.93 -21.47 -3.17
CA GLY A 99 -0.52 -21.82 -2.91
C GLY A 99 0.43 -21.67 -4.11
N LYS A 100 -0.06 -21.32 -5.30
CA LYS A 100 0.77 -21.10 -6.50
C LYS A 100 0.96 -19.61 -6.77
N THR A 101 2.20 -19.18 -7.03
CA THR A 101 2.49 -17.78 -7.37
C THR A 101 1.82 -17.41 -8.69
N VAL A 102 1.08 -16.30 -8.69
CA VAL A 102 0.34 -15.79 -9.84
C VAL A 102 0.77 -14.38 -10.22
N LYS A 103 0.58 -14.06 -11.49
CA LYS A 103 0.79 -12.70 -11.99
C LYS A 103 -0.42 -11.84 -11.66
N THR A 104 -0.16 -10.62 -11.22
CA THR A 104 -1.19 -9.62 -10.93
C THR A 104 -1.28 -8.60 -12.06
N LYS A 105 -2.47 -8.11 -12.29
CA LYS A 105 -2.76 -7.03 -13.24
C LYS A 105 -3.17 -5.77 -12.49
N GLU A 106 -2.83 -4.61 -13.04
CA GLU A 106 -3.34 -3.35 -12.52
C GLU A 106 -4.75 -3.11 -13.05
N ILE A 107 -5.69 -2.80 -12.17
CA ILE A 107 -7.07 -2.47 -12.50
C ILE A 107 -7.37 -1.08 -12.00
N ALA A 108 -8.10 -0.31 -12.79
CA ALA A 108 -8.46 1.10 -12.50
C ALA A 108 -7.25 2.01 -12.21
N GLY A 109 -6.06 1.70 -12.78
CA GLY A 109 -4.85 2.51 -12.63
C GLY A 109 -4.23 2.52 -11.23
N LEU A 110 -4.70 1.68 -10.31
CA LEU A 110 -4.26 1.68 -8.91
C LEU A 110 -4.29 0.31 -8.25
N PHE A 111 -5.38 -0.43 -8.39
CA PHE A 111 -5.65 -1.64 -7.62
C PHE A 111 -5.07 -2.90 -8.25
N THR A 112 -4.97 -3.94 -7.43
CA THR A 112 -4.44 -5.23 -7.86
C THR A 112 -5.56 -6.16 -8.27
N GLY A 113 -5.52 -6.60 -9.54
CA GLY A 113 -6.39 -7.65 -10.05
C GLY A 113 -5.66 -8.98 -10.10
N VAL A 114 -6.35 -10.03 -9.70
CA VAL A 114 -5.86 -11.41 -9.76
C VAL A 114 -6.85 -12.26 -10.55
N GLN A 115 -6.35 -13.01 -11.51
CA GLN A 115 -7.20 -13.94 -12.26
C GLN A 115 -7.62 -15.08 -11.32
N VAL A 116 -8.92 -15.34 -11.28
CA VAL A 116 -9.53 -16.38 -10.44
C VAL A 116 -10.20 -17.44 -11.32
N HIS A 117 -10.45 -18.60 -10.74
CA HIS A 117 -11.21 -19.68 -11.39
C HIS A 117 -12.57 -19.87 -10.73
N GLU A 118 -13.45 -20.63 -11.35
CA GLU A 118 -14.73 -21.03 -10.77
C GLU A 118 -14.54 -21.82 -9.48
N GLY A 119 -15.38 -21.54 -8.47
CA GLY A 119 -15.33 -22.15 -7.15
C GLY A 119 -14.50 -21.37 -6.14
N GLU A 120 -14.03 -22.06 -5.12
CA GLU A 120 -13.26 -21.44 -4.03
C GLU A 120 -11.84 -21.08 -4.50
N ASN A 121 -11.45 -19.83 -4.20
CA ASN A 121 -10.14 -19.28 -4.49
C ASN A 121 -9.55 -18.72 -3.19
N THR A 122 -8.35 -19.14 -2.82
CA THR A 122 -7.61 -18.57 -1.68
C THR A 122 -6.44 -17.73 -2.19
N LEU A 123 -6.57 -16.42 -2.08
CA LEU A 123 -5.54 -15.46 -2.44
C LEU A 123 -4.72 -15.10 -1.21
N VAL A 124 -3.40 -15.18 -1.31
CA VAL A 124 -2.49 -14.75 -0.24
C VAL A 124 -1.52 -13.72 -0.79
N PHE A 125 -1.62 -12.52 -0.26
CA PHE A 125 -0.74 -11.39 -0.56
C PHE A 125 0.31 -11.30 0.55
N THR A 126 1.58 -11.49 0.22
CA THR A 126 2.68 -11.33 1.17
C THR A 126 3.49 -10.09 0.81
N PHE A 127 3.61 -9.16 1.75
CA PHE A 127 4.39 -7.93 1.56
C PHE A 127 5.84 -8.16 1.96
N VAL A 128 6.75 -7.94 1.00
CA VAL A 128 8.19 -8.03 1.21
C VAL A 128 8.85 -6.76 0.68
N PRO A 129 9.24 -5.81 1.54
CA PRO A 129 9.91 -4.58 1.11
C PRO A 129 11.17 -4.87 0.30
N LYS A 130 11.34 -4.15 -0.81
CA LYS A 130 12.60 -4.19 -1.56
C LYS A 130 13.75 -3.76 -0.65
N GLY A 131 14.84 -4.50 -0.71
CA GLY A 131 16.03 -4.20 0.10
C GLY A 131 16.05 -4.85 1.48
N ARG A 132 14.96 -5.46 1.97
CA ARG A 132 14.96 -6.15 3.27
C ARG A 132 16.10 -7.16 3.41
N ASN A 133 16.28 -8.02 2.42
CA ASN A 133 17.33 -9.05 2.46
C ASN A 133 18.73 -8.44 2.36
N ALA A 134 18.90 -7.39 1.55
CA ALA A 134 20.17 -6.67 1.46
C ALA A 134 20.51 -5.95 2.78
N GLY A 135 19.54 -5.28 3.38
CA GLY A 135 19.70 -4.64 4.70
C GLY A 135 20.07 -5.65 5.79
N LEU A 136 19.41 -6.81 5.81
CA LEU A 136 19.68 -7.87 6.77
C LEU A 136 21.11 -8.44 6.60
N LEU A 137 21.56 -8.61 5.35
CA LEU A 137 22.91 -9.03 5.05
C LEU A 137 23.96 -8.01 5.52
N ILE A 138 23.76 -6.73 5.25
CA ILE A 138 24.64 -5.65 5.69
C ILE A 138 24.73 -5.62 7.23
N THR A 139 23.59 -5.73 7.90
CA THR A 139 23.56 -5.77 9.38
C THR A 139 24.34 -6.94 9.94
N LEU A 140 24.19 -8.12 9.35
CA LEU A 140 24.90 -9.33 9.79
C LEU A 140 26.41 -9.19 9.57
N VAL A 141 26.85 -8.69 8.42
CA VAL A 141 28.26 -8.44 8.13
C VAL A 141 28.86 -7.41 9.11
N THR A 142 28.15 -6.31 9.34
CA THR A 142 28.58 -5.28 10.28
C THR A 142 28.71 -5.83 11.70
N LEU A 143 27.75 -6.66 12.13
CA LEU A 143 27.81 -7.31 13.44
C LEU A 143 29.03 -8.22 13.56
N LEU A 144 29.32 -9.03 12.55
CA LEU A 144 30.50 -9.91 12.54
C LEU A 144 31.79 -9.12 12.62
N ILE A 145 31.93 -8.02 11.86
CA ILE A 145 33.11 -7.15 11.91
C ILE A 145 33.25 -6.54 13.32
N THR A 146 32.16 -6.08 13.92
CA THR A 146 32.19 -5.48 15.27
C THR A 146 32.65 -6.51 16.29
N VAL A 147 32.10 -7.71 16.27
CA VAL A 147 32.51 -8.80 17.17
C VAL A 147 34.00 -9.15 16.97
N LEU A 148 34.45 -9.23 15.72
CA LEU A 148 35.87 -9.49 15.41
C LEU A 148 36.78 -8.40 15.98
N CYS A 149 36.44 -7.13 15.80
CA CYS A 149 37.18 -6.00 16.36
C CYS A 149 37.24 -6.06 17.89
N LEU A 150 36.12 -6.39 18.55
CA LEU A 150 36.09 -6.56 20.01
C LEU A 150 37.00 -7.69 20.48
N VAL A 151 36.99 -8.84 19.82
CA VAL A 151 37.84 -9.99 20.14
C VAL A 151 39.33 -9.65 19.97
N ILE A 152 39.66 -8.95 18.86
CA ILE A 152 41.04 -8.53 18.59
C ILE A 152 41.51 -7.55 19.69
N ASN A 153 40.68 -6.54 20.01
CA ASN A 153 41.00 -5.58 21.06
C ASN A 153 41.15 -6.26 22.44
N TYR A 154 40.28 -7.19 22.77
CA TYR A 154 40.35 -7.95 24.01
C TYR A 154 41.66 -8.73 24.11
N LYS A 155 42.05 -9.49 23.06
CA LYS A 155 43.32 -10.21 23.01
C LYS A 155 44.53 -9.29 23.10
N ARG A 156 44.49 -8.11 22.45
CA ARG A 156 45.54 -7.11 22.49
C ARG A 156 45.72 -6.53 23.88
N THR A 157 44.63 -6.28 24.60
CA THR A 157 44.64 -5.74 25.96
C THR A 157 45.20 -6.73 26.97
N ILE A 158 44.97 -8.04 26.79
CA ILE A 158 45.51 -9.09 27.63
C ILE A 158 47.04 -9.24 27.45
N ASN A 159 47.52 -9.05 26.21
CA ASN A 159 48.94 -9.24 25.87
C ASN A 159 49.82 -7.99 26.18
N VAL A 160 49.24 -6.91 26.72
CA VAL A 160 50.07 -5.74 27.19
C VAL A 160 50.79 -6.11 28.45
N PRO A 161 52.14 -6.13 28.44
CA PRO A 161 52.91 -6.49 29.62
C PRO A 161 52.63 -5.52 30.80
N VAL A 162 52.62 -6.05 32.00
CA VAL A 162 52.18 -5.36 33.21
C VAL A 162 52.91 -4.03 33.41
N TRP A 163 54.21 -3.95 33.04
CA TRP A 163 54.98 -2.70 33.14
C TRP A 163 54.46 -1.58 32.25
N ALA A 164 53.89 -1.88 31.06
CA ALA A 164 53.34 -0.87 30.18
C ALA A 164 52.02 -0.28 30.70
N LYS A 165 51.28 -1.01 31.55
CA LYS A 165 50.08 -0.49 32.23
C LYS A 165 50.43 0.57 33.27
N TYR A 166 51.58 0.43 33.93
CA TYR A 166 52.04 1.41 34.96
C TYR A 166 52.60 2.68 34.33
N CYS A 167 53.24 2.61 33.14
CA CYS A 167 53.73 3.82 32.46
C CYS A 167 52.64 4.75 31.97
N ALA A 168 51.45 4.22 31.60
CA ALA A 168 50.32 5.02 31.14
C ALA A 168 49.56 5.78 32.26
N GLN A 169 49.89 5.50 33.52
CA GLN A 169 49.23 6.11 34.68
C GLN A 169 49.96 7.34 35.18
N TYR A 170 51.14 7.66 34.61
CA TYR A 170 52.04 8.75 35.06
C TYR A 170 52.29 9.83 33.96
N ILE A 171 51.47 9.83 32.86
CA ILE A 171 51.42 10.88 31.87
C ILE A 171 50.00 11.53 31.91
#